data_693faf6503547a288e62e42da42e0704
#
_entry.id   693faf6503547a288e62e42da42e0704
#
_cell.length_a   1.000
_cell.length_b   1.000
_cell.length_c   1.000
_cell.angle_alpha   90.00
_cell.angle_beta   90.00
_cell.angle_gamma   90.00
#
_symmetry.space_group_name_H-M   'P 1'
#
loop_
_entity.id
_entity.type
_entity.pdbx_description
1 polymer ?
#
loop_
_entity_poly.entity_id
_entity_poly.type
_entity_poly.pdbx_seq_one_letter_code
_entity_poly.pdbx_strand_id
1 'polypeptide(L)'
;MDPNNRLNDLIVITGRLAELLQRENEALRLRRTKEVHSLLDEKATLSRVYETRYSGIAKNPEIIADADMDVRERLMAMGNEVKILMDENASLLETAISANRRVVDLIAEAVQDQQPSAGVYGSHGATSRAGSNAAAQRVAFTVDQNL
;
A
#
# COMPACT_ATOMS: atom_id res chain seq x y z
N MET A 1 -4.97 20.47 26.98
CA MET A 1 -3.88 20.50 26.01
C MET A 1 -4.14 21.65 25.05
N ASP A 2 -3.16 22.48 24.84
CA ASP A 2 -3.27 23.64 23.95
C ASP A 2 -3.63 23.19 22.52
N PRO A 3 -4.60 23.86 21.86
CA PRO A 3 -4.97 23.58 20.48
C PRO A 3 -3.78 23.60 19.52
N ASN A 4 -2.88 24.56 19.63
CA ASN A 4 -1.67 24.64 18.81
C ASN A 4 -0.77 23.40 18.97
N ASN A 5 -0.62 22.90 20.18
CA ASN A 5 0.18 21.71 20.45
C ASN A 5 -0.39 20.46 19.78
N ARG A 6 -1.72 20.31 19.79
CA ARG A 6 -2.39 19.19 19.09
C ARG A 6 -2.21 19.25 17.58
N LEU A 7 -2.36 20.45 17.00
CA LEU A 7 -2.15 20.61 15.56
C LEU A 7 -0.67 20.45 15.18
N ASN A 8 0.26 20.96 15.97
CA ASN A 8 1.69 20.78 15.74
C ASN A 8 2.11 19.30 15.83
N ASP A 9 1.56 18.55 16.78
CA ASP A 9 1.78 17.10 16.88
C ASP A 9 1.30 16.38 15.61
N LEU A 10 0.13 16.71 15.11
CA LEU A 10 -0.39 16.17 13.85
C LEU A 10 0.47 16.60 12.65
N ILE A 11 0.95 17.85 12.60
CA ILE A 11 1.86 18.33 11.55
C ILE A 11 3.14 17.49 11.51
N VAL A 12 3.74 17.19 12.65
CA VAL A 12 4.96 16.37 12.75
C VAL A 12 4.71 14.96 12.21
N ILE A 13 3.62 14.34 12.62
CA ILE A 13 3.24 12.99 12.16
C ILE A 13 2.95 12.99 10.67
N THR A 14 2.22 13.97 10.18
CA THR A 14 1.91 14.13 8.75
C THR A 14 3.19 14.30 7.92
N GLY A 15 4.15 15.08 8.41
CA GLY A 15 5.46 15.26 7.77
C GLY A 15 6.25 13.97 7.67
N ARG A 16 6.27 13.17 8.72
CA ARG A 16 6.92 11.85 8.70
C ARG A 16 6.25 10.87 7.73
N LEU A 17 4.92 10.90 7.68
CA LEU A 17 4.16 10.09 6.74
C LEU A 17 4.45 10.53 5.30
N ALA A 18 4.54 11.84 5.04
CA ALA A 18 4.90 12.36 3.72
C ALA A 18 6.29 11.89 3.29
N GLU A 19 7.28 11.97 4.15
CA GLU A 19 8.65 11.50 3.87
C GLU A 19 8.68 9.99 3.56
N LEU A 20 7.95 9.21 4.33
CA LEU A 20 7.87 7.76 4.10
C LEU A 20 7.19 7.46 2.76
N LEU A 21 6.09 8.12 2.44
CA LEU A 21 5.39 7.96 1.16
C LEU A 21 6.26 8.35 -0.03
N GLN A 22 7.05 9.43 0.08
CA GLN A 22 8.01 9.81 -0.96
C GLN A 22 9.04 8.71 -1.21
N ARG A 23 9.59 8.13 -0.15
CA ARG A 23 10.57 7.02 -0.23
C ARG A 23 9.94 5.77 -0.83
N GLU A 24 8.74 5.41 -0.39
CA GLU A 24 8.03 4.25 -0.93
C GLU A 24 7.67 4.44 -2.40
N ASN A 25 7.15 5.60 -2.78
CA ASN A 25 6.79 5.92 -4.16
C ASN A 25 8.02 5.84 -5.08
N GLU A 26 9.16 6.36 -4.63
CA GLU A 26 10.41 6.25 -5.37
C GLU A 26 10.88 4.79 -5.51
N ALA A 27 10.83 4.03 -4.42
CA ALA A 27 11.17 2.61 -4.44
C ALA A 27 10.24 1.81 -5.39
N LEU A 28 8.95 2.13 -5.42
CA LEU A 28 7.99 1.53 -6.34
C LEU A 28 8.31 1.86 -7.80
N ARG A 29 8.63 3.12 -8.12
CA ARG A 29 9.01 3.53 -9.48
C ARG A 29 10.28 2.81 -9.95
N LEU A 30 11.25 2.64 -9.07
CA LEU A 30 12.51 1.98 -9.34
C LEU A 30 12.46 0.45 -9.17
N ARG A 31 11.29 -0.09 -8.85
CA ARG A 31 11.06 -1.53 -8.62
C ARG A 31 11.96 -2.13 -7.54
N ARG A 32 12.26 -1.36 -6.51
CA ARG A 32 13.05 -1.79 -5.35
C ARG A 32 12.14 -2.48 -4.32
N THR A 33 11.72 -3.69 -4.62
CA THR A 33 10.74 -4.44 -3.83
C THR A 33 11.15 -4.65 -2.38
N LYS A 34 12.43 -4.91 -2.13
CA LYS A 34 12.96 -5.07 -0.75
C LYS A 34 12.82 -3.80 0.07
N GLU A 35 13.07 -2.64 -0.54
CA GLU A 35 12.93 -1.34 0.12
C GLU A 35 11.46 -1.04 0.42
N VAL A 36 10.56 -1.29 -0.52
CA VAL A 36 9.10 -1.19 -0.31
C VAL A 36 8.67 -2.06 0.87
N HIS A 37 9.13 -3.31 0.89
CA HIS A 37 8.80 -4.25 1.97
C HIS A 37 9.33 -3.79 3.33
N SER A 38 10.53 -3.22 3.39
CA SER A 38 11.13 -2.71 4.63
C SER A 38 10.37 -1.52 5.22
N LEU A 39 9.58 -0.79 4.42
CA LEU A 39 8.81 0.38 4.86
C LEU A 39 7.40 0.05 5.37
N LEU A 40 6.92 -1.19 5.18
CA LEU A 40 5.52 -1.57 5.47
C LEU A 40 5.14 -1.38 6.94
N ASP A 41 5.97 -1.81 7.87
CA ASP A 41 5.68 -1.73 9.30
C ASP A 41 5.64 -0.28 9.79
N GLU A 42 6.59 0.53 9.37
CA GLU A 42 6.63 1.95 9.68
C GLU A 42 5.43 2.68 9.08
N LYS A 43 5.08 2.39 7.83
CA LYS A 43 3.90 2.93 7.16
C LYS A 43 2.62 2.60 7.93
N ALA A 44 2.44 1.36 8.33
CA ALA A 44 1.27 0.92 9.10
C ALA A 44 1.18 1.64 10.44
N THR A 45 2.30 1.80 11.13
CA THR A 45 2.37 2.50 12.42
C THR A 45 2.06 3.98 12.27
N LEU A 46 2.71 4.67 11.33
CA LEU A 46 2.48 6.10 11.09
C LEU A 46 1.05 6.37 10.61
N SER A 47 0.50 5.53 9.73
CA SER A 47 -0.88 5.67 9.25
C SER A 47 -1.88 5.54 10.40
N ARG A 48 -1.68 4.61 11.30
CA ARG A 48 -2.53 4.40 12.47
C ARG A 48 -2.46 5.58 13.45
N VAL A 49 -1.26 6.08 13.72
CA VAL A 49 -1.06 7.25 14.59
C VAL A 49 -1.69 8.49 13.96
N TYR A 50 -1.47 8.71 12.67
CA TYR A 50 -2.08 9.81 11.92
C TYR A 50 -3.61 9.76 12.01
N GLU A 51 -4.21 8.62 11.72
CA GLU A 51 -5.66 8.43 11.75
C GLU A 51 -6.25 8.70 13.14
N THR A 52 -5.58 8.21 14.19
CA THR A 52 -5.99 8.43 15.57
C THR A 52 -5.95 9.92 15.94
N ARG A 53 -4.87 10.61 15.59
CA ARG A 53 -4.70 12.05 15.89
C ARG A 53 -5.67 12.90 15.09
N TYR A 54 -5.81 12.62 13.80
CA TYR A 54 -6.75 13.29 12.92
C TYR A 54 -8.19 13.13 13.41
N SER A 55 -8.61 11.91 13.74
CA SER A 55 -9.94 11.62 14.25
C SER A 55 -10.24 12.38 15.55
N GLY A 56 -9.25 12.48 16.45
CA GLY A 56 -9.39 13.24 17.69
C GLY A 56 -9.63 14.74 17.48
N ILE A 57 -9.00 15.31 16.45
CA ILE A 57 -9.17 16.72 16.07
C ILE A 57 -10.49 16.92 15.31
N ALA A 58 -10.82 16.02 14.38
CA ALA A 58 -12.04 16.11 13.58
C ALA A 58 -13.32 16.05 14.44
N LYS A 59 -13.28 15.35 15.57
CA LYS A 59 -14.41 15.27 16.52
C LYS A 59 -14.58 16.52 17.38
N ASN A 60 -13.59 17.39 17.39
CA ASN A 60 -13.57 18.61 18.21
C ASN A 60 -13.20 19.81 17.31
N PRO A 61 -14.17 20.33 16.52
CA PRO A 61 -13.89 21.44 15.59
C PRO A 61 -13.35 22.71 16.24
N GLU A 62 -13.65 22.92 17.53
CA GLU A 62 -13.15 24.04 18.31
C GLU A 62 -11.61 24.05 18.42
N ILE A 63 -10.96 22.88 18.38
CA ILE A 63 -9.49 22.81 18.39
C ILE A 63 -8.90 23.52 17.16
N ILE A 64 -9.53 23.36 16.01
CA ILE A 64 -9.11 24.03 14.78
C ILE A 64 -9.44 25.52 14.85
N ALA A 65 -10.62 25.88 15.36
CA ALA A 65 -11.06 27.27 15.45
C ALA A 65 -10.18 28.10 16.41
N ASP A 66 -9.73 27.51 17.50
CA ASP A 66 -8.94 28.16 18.55
C ASP A 66 -7.43 28.19 18.28
N ALA A 67 -6.98 27.43 17.25
CA ALA A 67 -5.56 27.41 16.88
C ALA A 67 -5.16 28.65 16.06
N ASP A 68 -3.87 28.99 16.12
CA ASP A 68 -3.31 30.08 15.34
C ASP A 68 -3.47 29.83 13.83
N MET A 69 -3.67 30.90 13.08
CA MET A 69 -3.94 30.82 11.65
C MET A 69 -2.79 30.17 10.86
N ASP A 70 -1.54 30.52 11.21
CA ASP A 70 -0.35 29.96 10.57
C ASP A 70 -0.21 28.46 10.82
N VAL A 71 -0.57 27.98 12.01
CA VAL A 71 -0.57 26.54 12.34
C VAL A 71 -1.64 25.79 11.52
N ARG A 72 -2.83 26.38 11.38
CA ARG A 72 -3.90 25.82 10.55
C ARG A 72 -3.51 25.74 9.08
N GLU A 73 -2.90 26.79 8.55
CA GLU A 73 -2.43 26.82 7.15
C GLU A 73 -1.34 25.79 6.89
N ARG A 74 -0.40 25.64 7.80
CA ARG A 74 0.65 24.61 7.72
C ARG A 74 0.06 23.20 7.72
N LEU A 75 -0.90 22.93 8.60
CA LEU A 75 -1.57 21.62 8.65
C LEU A 75 -2.32 21.34 7.34
N MET A 76 -3.02 22.34 6.81
CA MET A 76 -3.73 22.19 5.54
C MET A 76 -2.78 21.90 4.38
N ALA A 77 -1.66 22.62 4.29
CA ALA A 77 -0.64 22.41 3.27
C ALA A 77 -0.04 20.99 3.35
N MET A 78 0.31 20.55 4.56
CA MET A 78 0.84 19.20 4.80
C MET A 78 -0.18 18.12 4.49
N GLY A 79 -1.44 18.32 4.85
CA GLY A 79 -2.53 17.40 4.54
C GLY A 79 -2.76 17.24 3.04
N ASN A 80 -2.69 18.32 2.27
CA ASN A 80 -2.80 18.29 0.81
C ASN A 80 -1.62 17.55 0.18
N GLU A 81 -0.40 17.76 0.68
CA GLU A 81 0.79 17.04 0.21
C GLU A 81 0.67 15.53 0.43
N VAL A 82 0.26 15.12 1.64
CA VAL A 82 0.06 13.71 1.96
C VAL A 82 -1.03 13.09 1.08
N LYS A 83 -2.12 13.82 0.83
CA LYS A 83 -3.18 13.33 -0.05
C LYS A 83 -2.67 13.04 -1.46
N ILE A 84 -1.90 13.94 -2.03
CA ILE A 84 -1.29 13.76 -3.36
C ILE A 84 -0.35 12.54 -3.35
N LEU A 85 0.49 12.42 -2.33
CA LEU A 85 1.42 11.30 -2.18
C LEU A 85 0.69 9.97 -1.98
N MET A 86 -0.40 9.94 -1.24
CA MET A 86 -1.22 8.74 -1.04
C MET A 86 -1.92 8.31 -2.33
N ASP A 87 -2.46 9.24 -3.09
CA ASP A 87 -3.10 8.94 -4.39
C ASP A 87 -2.07 8.36 -5.38
N GLU A 88 -0.88 8.93 -5.43
CA GLU A 88 0.24 8.40 -6.22
C GLU A 88 0.67 7.02 -5.73
N ASN A 89 0.80 6.84 -4.42
CA ASN A 89 1.15 5.57 -3.80
C ASN A 89 0.15 4.47 -4.16
N ALA A 90 -1.14 4.74 -4.07
CA ALA A 90 -2.19 3.80 -4.43
C ALA A 90 -2.07 3.36 -5.91
N SER A 91 -1.83 4.30 -6.80
CA SER A 91 -1.65 4.04 -8.24
C SER A 91 -0.40 3.19 -8.51
N LEU A 92 0.73 3.50 -7.87
CA LEU A 92 1.97 2.75 -8.01
C LEU A 92 1.87 1.34 -7.45
N LEU A 93 1.22 1.17 -6.31
CA LEU A 93 0.96 -0.15 -5.72
C LEU A 93 0.06 -1.00 -6.61
N GLU A 94 -1.01 -0.44 -7.15
CA GLU A 94 -1.90 -1.14 -8.07
C GLU A 94 -1.14 -1.62 -9.31
N THR A 95 -0.28 -0.79 -9.89
CA THR A 95 0.58 -1.16 -11.01
C THR A 95 1.54 -2.29 -10.64
N ALA A 96 2.18 -2.23 -9.47
CA ALA A 96 3.10 -3.26 -8.99
C ALA A 96 2.40 -4.61 -8.76
N ILE A 97 1.22 -4.59 -8.15
CA ILE A 97 0.41 -5.79 -7.91
C ILE A 97 -0.01 -6.42 -9.24
N SER A 98 -0.49 -5.62 -10.20
CA SER A 98 -0.89 -6.11 -11.53
C SER A 98 0.29 -6.72 -12.29
N ALA A 99 1.48 -6.11 -12.22
CA ALA A 99 2.70 -6.64 -12.84
C ALA A 99 3.11 -7.98 -12.23
N ASN A 100 3.03 -8.12 -10.91
CA ASN A 100 3.35 -9.37 -10.22
C ASN A 100 2.36 -10.49 -10.56
N ARG A 101 1.07 -10.19 -10.62
CA ARG A 101 0.04 -11.15 -11.06
C ARG A 101 0.33 -11.68 -12.46
N ARG A 102 0.68 -10.79 -13.38
CA ARG A 102 1.03 -11.18 -14.74
C ARG A 102 2.23 -12.12 -14.79
N VAL A 103 3.28 -11.83 -14.00
CA VAL A 103 4.45 -12.73 -13.90
C VAL A 103 4.05 -14.11 -13.37
N VAL A 104 3.25 -14.15 -12.31
CA VAL A 104 2.76 -15.40 -11.72
C VAL A 104 1.92 -16.18 -12.73
N ASP A 105 1.04 -15.53 -13.47
CA ASP A 105 0.22 -16.17 -14.51
C ASP A 105 1.08 -16.76 -15.65
N LEU A 106 2.11 -16.04 -16.09
CA LEU A 106 3.05 -16.53 -17.10
C LEU A 106 3.85 -17.74 -16.61
N ILE A 107 4.27 -17.74 -15.36
CA ILE A 107 4.95 -18.90 -14.75
C ILE A 107 3.99 -20.09 -14.69
N ALA A 108 2.75 -19.89 -14.28
CA ALA A 108 1.73 -20.93 -14.21
C ALA A 108 1.46 -21.55 -15.60
N GLU A 109 1.34 -20.73 -16.65
CA GLU A 109 1.21 -21.20 -18.04
C GLU A 109 2.43 -22.01 -18.48
N ALA A 110 3.64 -21.54 -18.20
CA ALA A 110 4.87 -22.25 -18.54
C ALA A 110 4.98 -23.60 -17.83
N VAL A 111 4.55 -23.71 -16.60
CA VAL A 111 4.49 -24.97 -15.84
C VAL A 111 3.45 -25.91 -16.44
N GLN A 112 2.28 -25.42 -16.85
CA GLN A 112 1.26 -26.22 -17.52
C GLN A 112 1.76 -26.78 -18.87
N ASP A 113 2.43 -25.98 -19.68
CA ASP A 113 2.97 -26.36 -20.98
C ASP A 113 4.08 -27.42 -20.85
N GLN A 114 4.77 -27.48 -19.71
CA GLN A 114 5.81 -28.47 -19.41
C GLN A 114 5.29 -29.81 -18.84
N GLN A 115 3.98 -29.94 -18.57
CA GLN A 115 3.37 -31.18 -18.10
C GLN A 115 3.01 -32.10 -19.31
N PRO A 116 3.86 -33.05 -19.71
CA PRO A 116 3.79 -33.61 -21.05
C PRO A 116 2.71 -34.67 -21.29
N SER A 117 1.99 -35.12 -20.29
CA SER A 117 1.06 -36.24 -20.47
C SER A 117 -0.31 -36.08 -19.85
N ALA A 118 -0.52 -35.05 -19.06
CA ALA A 118 -1.79 -34.80 -18.36
C ALA A 118 -2.93 -34.42 -19.29
N GLY A 119 -2.62 -33.88 -20.50
CA GLY A 119 -3.61 -33.47 -21.49
C GLY A 119 -4.06 -34.58 -22.45
N VAL A 120 -3.36 -35.73 -22.52
CA VAL A 120 -3.61 -36.80 -23.46
C VAL A 120 -4.63 -37.83 -22.95
N TYR A 121 -4.81 -37.92 -21.66
CA TYR A 121 -5.71 -38.88 -21.01
C TYR A 121 -6.98 -38.20 -20.50
N GLY A 122 -7.88 -37.86 -21.35
CA GLY A 122 -9.19 -37.22 -21.26
C GLY A 122 -9.82 -36.96 -19.90
N SER A 123 -10.08 -37.94 -19.09
CA SER A 123 -10.77 -37.78 -17.81
C SER A 123 -9.90 -37.26 -16.66
N HIS A 124 -8.58 -37.30 -16.79
CA HIS A 124 -7.64 -36.84 -15.77
C HIS A 124 -7.10 -35.43 -16.04
N GLY A 125 -7.24 -34.92 -17.25
CA GLY A 125 -6.82 -33.58 -17.63
C GLY A 125 -7.57 -32.45 -16.92
N ALA A 126 -8.85 -32.64 -16.61
CA ALA A 126 -9.67 -31.70 -15.91
C ALA A 126 -9.25 -31.54 -14.42
N THR A 127 -8.83 -32.64 -13.80
CA THR A 127 -8.41 -32.62 -12.39
C THR A 127 -7.05 -31.98 -12.20
N SER A 128 -6.12 -32.17 -13.14
CA SER A 128 -4.81 -31.52 -13.07
C SER A 128 -4.88 -30.01 -13.40
N ARG A 129 -5.81 -29.58 -14.26
CA ARG A 129 -6.09 -28.15 -14.48
C ARG A 129 -6.61 -27.44 -13.23
N ALA A 130 -7.53 -28.05 -12.52
CA ALA A 130 -8.07 -27.50 -11.28
C ALA A 130 -6.98 -27.39 -10.19
N GLY A 131 -6.10 -28.37 -10.08
CA GLY A 131 -4.98 -28.33 -9.13
C GLY A 131 -3.94 -27.26 -9.45
N SER A 132 -3.60 -27.10 -10.73
CA SER A 132 -2.62 -26.10 -11.13
C SER A 132 -3.15 -24.65 -10.99
N ASN A 133 -4.44 -24.43 -11.27
CA ASN A 133 -5.08 -23.14 -11.06
C ASN A 133 -5.17 -22.78 -9.57
N ALA A 134 -5.48 -23.74 -8.70
CA ALA A 134 -5.50 -23.53 -7.26
C ALA A 134 -4.10 -23.19 -6.71
N ALA A 135 -3.06 -23.85 -7.18
CA ALA A 135 -1.68 -23.55 -6.81
C ALA A 135 -1.24 -22.16 -7.31
N ALA A 136 -1.56 -21.81 -8.56
CA ALA A 136 -1.28 -20.49 -9.12
C ALA A 136 -2.01 -19.38 -8.34
N GLN A 137 -3.27 -19.57 -7.99
CA GLN A 137 -4.05 -18.66 -7.18
C GLN A 137 -3.46 -18.48 -5.76
N ARG A 138 -2.97 -19.55 -5.14
CA ARG A 138 -2.31 -19.49 -3.83
C ARG A 138 -1.01 -18.68 -3.89
N VAL A 139 -0.20 -18.89 -4.92
CA VAL A 139 1.03 -18.13 -5.13
C VAL A 139 0.73 -16.66 -5.37
N ALA A 140 -0.25 -16.35 -6.22
CA ALA A 140 -0.69 -14.97 -6.47
C ALA A 140 -1.18 -14.28 -5.20
N PHE A 141 -1.99 -14.97 -4.41
CA PHE A 141 -2.49 -14.46 -3.13
C PHE A 141 -1.36 -14.18 -2.13
N THR A 142 -0.39 -15.07 -2.03
CA THR A 142 0.77 -14.89 -1.14
C THR A 142 1.64 -13.70 -1.58
N VAL A 143 1.82 -13.50 -2.88
CA VAL A 143 2.55 -12.36 -3.43
C VAL A 143 1.81 -11.05 -3.15
N ASP A 144 0.49 -11.03 -3.34
CA ASP A 144 -0.35 -9.84 -3.05
C ASP A 144 -0.32 -9.45 -1.57
N GLN A 145 -0.21 -10.41 -0.66
CA GLN A 145 -0.09 -10.13 0.78
C GLN A 145 1.28 -9.60 1.20
N ASN A 146 2.32 -9.92 0.45
CA ASN A 146 3.68 -9.51 0.76
C ASN A 146 4.11 -8.19 0.09
N LEU A 147 3.24 -7.60 -0.71
CA LEU A 147 3.40 -6.28 -1.30
C LEU A 147 2.59 -5.22 -0.54
#